data_3f8cab23ed8e218cd858156c3de81f93
#
_entry.id   3f8cab23ed8e218cd858156c3de81f93
#
_cell.length_a   1.000
_cell.length_b   1.000
_cell.length_c   1.000
_cell.angle_alpha   90.00
_cell.angle_beta   90.00
_cell.angle_gamma   90.00
#
_symmetry.space_group_name_H-M   'P 1'
#
loop_
_entity.id
_entity.type
_entity.pdbx_description
1 polymer ?
#
loop_
_entity_poly.entity_id
_entity_poly.type
_entity_poly.pdbx_seq_one_letter_code
_entity_poly.pdbx_strand_id
1 'polypeptide(L)'
;MQKQIKVAFTGPESSGKTTLANLLAEFYTTSFISEYAREFLKDKKDYSQEDLDTIAKKQVSLCLESLDPLVISDTEMAVIYIWSLEKFKIVSPTIQSLLEEQNFDHLFLCAPDIPWEKDELRENPFDRQRLFELYNDLLVKKRISFSIINGDLNTRFLACKKQIETLKAEKIQL
;
A
#
# COMPACT_ATOMS: atom_id res chain seq x y z
N MET A 1 -6.70 1.09 -26.76
CA MET A 1 -6.12 0.21 -25.71
C MET A 1 -6.72 0.62 -24.37
N GLN A 2 -7.26 -0.33 -23.62
CA GLN A 2 -7.83 -0.02 -22.31
C GLN A 2 -6.68 0.45 -21.38
N LYS A 3 -6.85 1.63 -20.78
CA LYS A 3 -5.83 2.22 -19.91
C LYS A 3 -5.73 1.41 -18.62
N GLN A 4 -4.52 0.96 -18.25
CA GLN A 4 -4.25 0.20 -17.02
C GLN A 4 -4.78 0.94 -15.78
N ILE A 5 -5.38 0.20 -14.85
CA ILE A 5 -5.81 0.71 -13.54
C ILE A 5 -4.84 0.19 -12.50
N LYS A 6 -4.36 1.09 -11.64
CA LYS A 6 -3.45 0.73 -10.54
C LYS A 6 -4.03 1.18 -9.21
N VAL A 7 -4.22 0.23 -8.30
CA VAL A 7 -4.65 0.50 -6.93
C VAL A 7 -3.66 -0.14 -5.94
N ALA A 8 -3.52 0.46 -4.77
CA ALA A 8 -2.68 -0.10 -3.73
C ALA A 8 -3.32 0.07 -2.35
N PHE A 9 -2.86 -0.77 -1.44
CA PHE A 9 -3.22 -0.71 -0.04
C PHE A 9 -2.14 0.02 0.76
N THR A 10 -2.58 0.83 1.71
CA THR A 10 -1.71 1.58 2.61
C THR A 10 -2.29 1.59 4.02
N GLY A 11 -1.50 2.03 4.98
CA GLY A 11 -1.92 2.10 6.38
C GLY A 11 -1.04 1.28 7.32
N PRO A 12 -1.33 1.33 8.64
CA PRO A 12 -0.49 0.71 9.66
C PRO A 12 -0.42 -0.81 9.52
N GLU A 13 0.54 -1.39 10.19
CA GLU A 13 0.70 -2.84 10.28
C GLU A 13 -0.55 -3.51 10.89
N SER A 14 -0.79 -4.77 10.54
CA SER A 14 -1.95 -5.55 11.02
C SER A 14 -3.31 -4.86 10.80
N SER A 15 -3.46 -4.12 9.70
CA SER A 15 -4.73 -3.47 9.30
C SER A 15 -5.48 -4.19 8.18
N GLY A 16 -5.02 -5.39 7.78
CA GLY A 16 -5.71 -6.26 6.81
C GLY A 16 -5.40 -5.96 5.34
N LYS A 17 -4.36 -5.18 5.02
CA LYS A 17 -3.94 -4.85 3.65
C LYS A 17 -3.76 -6.08 2.77
N THR A 18 -2.88 -6.99 3.17
CA THR A 18 -2.54 -8.21 2.41
C THR A 18 -3.76 -9.10 2.16
N THR A 19 -4.61 -9.27 3.17
CA THR A 19 -5.84 -10.07 3.05
C THR A 19 -6.78 -9.49 2.00
N LEU A 20 -7.04 -8.18 2.05
CA LEU A 20 -7.91 -7.52 1.09
C LEU A 20 -7.33 -7.50 -0.33
N ALA A 21 -6.03 -7.22 -0.45
CA ALA A 21 -5.34 -7.20 -1.75
C ALA A 21 -5.42 -8.56 -2.43
N ASN A 22 -5.16 -9.65 -1.70
CA ASN A 22 -5.28 -11.02 -2.22
C ASN A 22 -6.71 -11.36 -2.64
N LEU A 23 -7.71 -11.09 -1.79
CA LEU A 23 -9.11 -11.36 -2.11
C LEU A 23 -9.59 -10.64 -3.37
N LEU A 24 -9.18 -9.38 -3.55
CA LEU A 24 -9.52 -8.62 -4.75
C LEU A 24 -8.77 -9.12 -5.99
N ALA A 25 -7.50 -9.48 -5.85
CA ALA A 25 -6.73 -10.05 -6.95
C ALA A 25 -7.32 -11.39 -7.43
N GLU A 26 -7.74 -12.26 -6.51
CA GLU A 26 -8.45 -13.49 -6.81
C GLU A 26 -9.80 -13.21 -7.49
N PHE A 27 -10.60 -12.29 -6.94
CA PHE A 27 -11.91 -11.92 -7.49
C PHE A 27 -11.82 -11.40 -8.93
N TYR A 28 -10.81 -10.57 -9.23
CA TYR A 28 -10.62 -9.99 -10.55
C TYR A 28 -9.75 -10.86 -11.47
N THR A 29 -9.20 -11.95 -10.98
CA THR A 29 -8.26 -12.82 -11.71
C THR A 29 -7.11 -11.99 -12.29
N THR A 30 -6.44 -11.23 -11.41
CA THR A 30 -5.36 -10.31 -11.79
C THR A 30 -4.12 -10.49 -10.93
N SER A 31 -3.01 -9.88 -11.35
CA SER A 31 -1.76 -9.95 -10.59
C SER A 31 -1.86 -9.24 -9.24
N PHE A 32 -1.31 -9.89 -8.23
CA PHE A 32 -1.07 -9.36 -6.92
C PHE A 32 0.41 -9.01 -6.76
N ILE A 33 0.69 -7.76 -6.46
CA ILE A 33 2.07 -7.30 -6.16
C ILE A 33 2.27 -7.35 -4.65
N SER A 34 3.02 -8.36 -4.20
CA SER A 34 3.34 -8.53 -2.78
C SER A 34 4.27 -7.46 -2.23
N GLU A 35 4.30 -7.32 -0.91
CA GLU A 35 5.24 -6.46 -0.21
C GLU A 35 6.67 -7.03 -0.31
N TYR A 36 7.51 -6.43 -1.16
CA TYR A 36 8.88 -6.88 -1.40
C TYR A 36 9.76 -6.86 -0.14
N ALA A 37 9.46 -5.96 0.80
CA ALA A 37 10.17 -5.89 2.08
C ALA A 37 10.22 -7.23 2.81
N ARG A 38 9.14 -8.05 2.73
CA ARG A 38 9.09 -9.37 3.37
C ARG A 38 10.10 -10.35 2.81
N GLU A 39 10.30 -10.33 1.50
CA GLU A 39 11.32 -11.14 0.82
C GLU A 39 12.72 -10.63 1.17
N PHE A 40 12.94 -9.32 1.02
CA PHE A 40 14.25 -8.70 1.20
C PHE A 40 14.79 -8.81 2.62
N LEU A 41 13.92 -8.73 3.64
CA LEU A 41 14.30 -8.72 5.06
C LEU A 41 14.23 -10.10 5.73
N LYS A 42 13.77 -11.14 5.03
CA LYS A 42 13.51 -12.47 5.59
C LYS A 42 14.64 -13.04 6.46
N ASP A 43 15.89 -12.83 6.04
CA ASP A 43 17.07 -13.37 6.74
C ASP A 43 17.93 -12.26 7.37
N LYS A 44 17.43 -11.03 7.43
CA LYS A 44 18.12 -9.89 8.04
C LYS A 44 17.65 -9.67 9.48
N LYS A 45 18.59 -9.51 10.39
CA LYS A 45 18.29 -9.17 11.80
C LYS A 45 18.01 -7.68 11.99
N ASP A 46 18.53 -6.83 11.12
CA ASP A 46 18.36 -5.38 11.11
C ASP A 46 18.53 -4.85 9.67
N TYR A 47 18.11 -3.63 9.43
CA TYR A 47 18.16 -3.00 8.11
C TYR A 47 18.49 -1.50 8.24
N SER A 48 19.09 -0.97 7.18
CA SER A 48 19.53 0.42 7.07
C SER A 48 18.56 1.26 6.24
N GLN A 49 18.83 2.57 6.17
CA GLN A 49 18.13 3.47 5.25
C GLN A 49 18.34 3.08 3.78
N GLU A 50 19.54 2.64 3.42
CA GLU A 50 19.87 2.16 2.07
C GLU A 50 19.10 0.89 1.71
N ASP A 51 18.83 0.02 2.68
CA ASP A 51 17.97 -1.14 2.49
C ASP A 51 16.54 -0.71 2.16
N LEU A 52 15.99 0.30 2.86
CA LEU A 52 14.68 0.85 2.54
C LEU A 52 14.64 1.50 1.15
N ASP A 53 15.68 2.19 0.73
CA ASP A 53 15.80 2.74 -0.61
C ASP A 53 15.79 1.64 -1.68
N THR A 54 16.44 0.53 -1.40
CA THR A 54 16.46 -0.65 -2.28
C THR A 54 15.09 -1.29 -2.37
N ILE A 55 14.42 -1.48 -1.23
CA ILE A 55 13.04 -1.99 -1.16
C ILE A 55 12.09 -1.08 -1.94
N ALA A 56 12.18 0.23 -1.74
CA ALA A 56 11.35 1.23 -2.42
C ALA A 56 11.46 1.14 -3.94
N LYS A 57 12.69 1.14 -4.47
CA LYS A 57 12.97 1.02 -5.91
C LYS A 57 12.40 -0.27 -6.49
N LYS A 58 12.58 -1.41 -5.79
CA LYS A 58 12.09 -2.70 -6.28
C LYS A 58 10.56 -2.78 -6.23
N GLN A 59 9.92 -2.26 -5.18
CA GLN A 59 8.45 -2.22 -5.08
C GLN A 59 7.82 -1.44 -6.24
N VAL A 60 8.39 -0.28 -6.59
CA VAL A 60 7.94 0.52 -7.74
C VAL A 60 8.16 -0.24 -9.05
N SER A 61 9.35 -0.84 -9.24
CA SER A 61 9.67 -1.63 -10.44
C SER A 61 8.65 -2.75 -10.67
N LEU A 62 8.29 -3.51 -9.63
CA LEU A 62 7.29 -4.58 -9.72
C LEU A 62 5.91 -4.06 -10.19
N CYS A 63 5.49 -2.89 -9.71
CA CYS A 63 4.24 -2.26 -10.14
C CYS A 63 4.29 -1.75 -11.59
N LEU A 64 5.47 -1.35 -12.09
CA LEU A 64 5.66 -0.89 -13.46
C LEU A 64 5.78 -2.04 -14.46
N GLU A 65 6.34 -3.15 -14.06
CA GLU A 65 6.55 -4.35 -14.89
C GLU A 65 5.25 -5.12 -15.16
N SER A 66 4.21 -4.93 -14.34
CA SER A 66 2.93 -5.61 -14.56
C SER A 66 2.21 -5.08 -15.81
N LEU A 67 1.78 -6.02 -16.66
CA LEU A 67 1.03 -5.75 -17.89
C LEU A 67 -0.49 -5.96 -17.74
N ASP A 68 -0.95 -6.36 -16.57
CA ASP A 68 -2.37 -6.62 -16.33
C ASP A 68 -3.20 -5.33 -16.46
N PRO A 69 -4.42 -5.42 -16.97
CA PRO A 69 -5.34 -4.26 -17.05
C PRO A 69 -5.68 -3.64 -15.68
N LEU A 70 -5.63 -4.46 -14.62
CA LEU A 70 -5.77 -4.04 -13.23
C LEU A 70 -4.55 -4.52 -12.45
N VAL A 71 -3.88 -3.62 -11.74
CA VAL A 71 -2.77 -3.91 -10.82
C VAL A 71 -3.22 -3.65 -9.41
N ILE A 72 -3.05 -4.63 -8.53
CA ILE A 72 -3.35 -4.53 -7.10
C ILE A 72 -2.06 -4.74 -6.32
N SER A 73 -1.61 -3.71 -5.61
CA SER A 73 -0.39 -3.77 -4.79
C SER A 73 -0.73 -3.83 -3.30
N ASP A 74 -0.09 -4.76 -2.58
CA ASP A 74 -0.22 -4.90 -1.11
C ASP A 74 0.29 -3.67 -0.37
N THR A 75 1.26 -2.97 -0.94
CA THR A 75 1.90 -1.80 -0.34
C THR A 75 2.28 -0.77 -1.41
N GLU A 76 2.63 0.44 -0.97
CA GLU A 76 3.05 1.54 -1.83
C GLU A 76 4.02 2.48 -1.07
N MET A 77 4.43 3.59 -1.68
CA MET A 77 5.51 4.42 -1.15
C MET A 77 5.19 5.14 0.17
N ALA A 78 3.92 5.42 0.52
CA ALA A 78 3.60 6.00 1.82
C ALA A 78 3.93 5.04 2.98
N VAL A 79 3.80 3.72 2.77
CA VAL A 79 4.22 2.71 3.77
C VAL A 79 5.72 2.81 4.03
N ILE A 80 6.53 2.83 2.99
CA ILE A 80 8.00 2.91 3.14
C ILE A 80 8.43 4.29 3.67
N TYR A 81 7.74 5.36 3.27
CA TYR A 81 7.96 6.71 3.78
C TYR A 81 7.73 6.79 5.30
N ILE A 82 6.58 6.33 5.77
CA ILE A 82 6.24 6.32 7.22
C ILE A 82 7.20 5.40 7.98
N TRP A 83 7.53 4.24 7.43
CA TRP A 83 8.48 3.31 8.04
C TRP A 83 9.87 3.93 8.20
N SER A 84 10.39 4.60 7.17
CA SER A 84 11.66 5.34 7.22
C SER A 84 11.61 6.45 8.29
N LEU A 85 10.54 7.23 8.31
CA LEU A 85 10.34 8.31 9.28
C LEU A 85 10.28 7.79 10.73
N GLU A 86 9.57 6.69 10.98
CA GLU A 86 9.42 6.11 12.32
C GLU A 86 10.73 5.50 12.83
N LYS A 87 11.44 4.74 12.01
CA LYS A 87 12.67 4.06 12.44
C LYS A 87 13.88 5.00 12.45
N PHE A 88 14.10 5.76 11.39
CA PHE A 88 15.32 6.55 11.21
C PHE A 88 15.13 8.04 11.51
N LYS A 89 13.91 8.51 11.74
CA LYS A 89 13.55 9.93 11.95
C LYS A 89 13.90 10.83 10.76
N ILE A 90 14.17 10.22 9.62
CA ILE A 90 14.49 10.87 8.35
C ILE A 90 13.91 10.05 7.19
N VAL A 91 13.59 10.71 6.11
CA VAL A 91 13.20 10.06 4.85
C VAL A 91 14.20 10.44 3.78
N SER A 92 14.77 9.45 3.10
CA SER A 92 15.76 9.70 2.06
C SER A 92 15.17 10.46 0.86
N PRO A 93 15.98 11.21 0.09
CA PRO A 93 15.55 11.82 -1.17
C PRO A 93 14.98 10.80 -2.17
N THR A 94 15.50 9.57 -2.18
CA THR A 94 15.01 8.48 -3.03
C THR A 94 13.55 8.15 -2.71
N ILE A 95 13.21 7.90 -1.45
CA ILE A 95 11.84 7.55 -1.03
C ILE A 95 10.90 8.74 -1.27
N GLN A 96 11.35 9.98 -1.02
CA GLN A 96 10.55 11.18 -1.28
C GLN A 96 10.21 11.30 -2.77
N SER A 97 11.20 11.15 -3.67
CA SER A 97 10.99 11.20 -5.12
C SER A 97 10.03 10.12 -5.59
N LEU A 98 10.23 8.86 -5.16
CA LEU A 98 9.37 7.74 -5.53
C LEU A 98 7.93 7.90 -5.03
N LEU A 99 7.72 8.52 -3.87
CA LEU A 99 6.36 8.85 -3.39
C LEU A 99 5.68 9.88 -4.29
N GLU A 100 6.42 10.86 -4.81
CA GLU A 100 5.89 11.89 -5.71
C GLU A 100 5.66 11.37 -7.13
N GLU A 101 6.47 10.42 -7.57
CA GLU A 101 6.41 9.83 -8.91
C GLU A 101 5.44 8.65 -9.03
N GLN A 102 5.02 8.04 -7.91
CA GLN A 102 4.09 6.91 -7.96
C GLN A 102 2.75 7.31 -8.62
N ASN A 103 2.20 6.42 -9.43
CA ASN A 103 1.05 6.70 -10.27
C ASN A 103 -0.13 5.73 -10.03
N PHE A 104 -0.49 5.50 -8.79
CA PHE A 104 -1.72 4.77 -8.48
C PHE A 104 -2.94 5.66 -8.76
N ASP A 105 -3.98 5.07 -9.33
CA ASP A 105 -5.25 5.75 -9.55
C ASP A 105 -6.01 5.98 -8.24
N HIS A 106 -5.81 5.06 -7.27
CA HIS A 106 -6.44 5.16 -5.96
C HIS A 106 -5.70 4.34 -4.91
N LEU A 107 -5.65 4.84 -3.66
CA LEU A 107 -5.14 4.11 -2.51
C LEU A 107 -6.27 3.73 -1.55
N PHE A 108 -6.16 2.55 -0.95
CA PHE A 108 -7.04 2.09 0.12
C PHE A 108 -6.32 2.19 1.46
N LEU A 109 -6.64 3.21 2.25
CA LEU A 109 -6.08 3.41 3.59
C LEU A 109 -6.84 2.54 4.59
N CYS A 110 -6.23 1.42 5.00
CA CYS A 110 -6.84 0.48 5.92
C CYS A 110 -6.78 0.97 7.37
N ALA A 111 -7.95 1.12 8.00
CA ALA A 111 -8.05 1.47 9.41
C ALA A 111 -7.60 0.31 10.32
N PRO A 112 -6.99 0.62 11.50
CA PRO A 112 -6.54 -0.39 12.47
C PRO A 112 -7.64 -0.86 13.41
N ASP A 113 -8.87 -1.02 12.93
CA ASP A 113 -10.07 -1.43 13.67
C ASP A 113 -10.29 -2.95 13.74
N ILE A 114 -9.27 -3.72 13.32
CA ILE A 114 -9.21 -5.17 13.48
C ILE A 114 -8.17 -5.57 14.53
N PRO A 115 -8.24 -6.77 15.14
CA PRO A 115 -7.26 -7.23 16.10
C PRO A 115 -5.82 -7.21 15.55
N TRP A 116 -4.86 -6.88 16.41
CA TRP A 116 -3.45 -6.95 16.05
C TRP A 116 -2.96 -8.40 16.08
N GLU A 117 -2.25 -8.81 15.03
CA GLU A 117 -1.62 -10.11 14.94
C GLU A 117 -0.10 -9.96 14.90
N LYS A 118 0.62 -10.77 15.66
CA LYS A 118 2.09 -10.76 15.70
C LYS A 118 2.67 -11.25 14.37
N ASP A 119 3.70 -10.56 13.90
CA ASP A 119 4.44 -10.89 12.69
C ASP A 119 5.87 -10.36 12.82
N GLU A 120 6.83 -10.95 12.11
CA GLU A 120 8.26 -10.62 12.24
C GLU A 120 8.59 -9.16 11.87
N LEU A 121 7.84 -8.55 10.96
CA LEU A 121 8.03 -7.17 10.52
C LEU A 121 7.12 -6.15 11.24
N ARG A 122 6.38 -6.57 12.28
CA ARG A 122 5.45 -5.71 13.01
C ARG A 122 6.03 -5.27 14.34
N GLU A 123 6.26 -3.97 14.48
CA GLU A 123 6.96 -3.38 15.63
C GLU A 123 6.05 -2.55 16.55
N ASN A 124 4.81 -2.18 16.12
CA ASN A 124 3.98 -1.16 16.79
C ASN A 124 2.58 -1.66 17.21
N PRO A 125 2.47 -2.63 18.13
CA PRO A 125 1.16 -3.21 18.49
C PRO A 125 0.20 -2.23 19.16
N PHE A 126 0.70 -1.18 19.84
CA PHE A 126 -0.10 -0.25 20.64
C PHE A 126 -0.25 1.15 20.01
N ASP A 127 0.38 1.39 18.86
CA ASP A 127 0.52 2.73 18.28
C ASP A 127 -0.14 2.87 16.89
N ARG A 128 -0.93 1.86 16.50
CA ARG A 128 -1.54 1.80 15.16
C ARG A 128 -2.45 2.98 14.84
N GLN A 129 -3.15 3.53 15.84
CA GLN A 129 -4.02 4.68 15.63
C GLN A 129 -3.22 5.94 15.29
N ARG A 130 -2.13 6.22 16.00
CA ARG A 130 -1.21 7.32 15.67
C ARG A 130 -0.60 7.15 14.29
N LEU A 131 -0.16 5.93 13.96
CA LEU A 131 0.37 5.64 12.63
C LEU A 131 -0.69 5.86 11.54
N PHE A 132 -1.94 5.45 11.77
CA PHE A 132 -3.04 5.69 10.84
C PHE A 132 -3.24 7.19 10.57
N GLU A 133 -3.17 8.02 11.60
CA GLU A 133 -3.26 9.47 11.47
C GLU A 133 -2.08 10.03 10.65
N LEU A 134 -0.86 9.53 10.85
CA LEU A 134 0.29 9.92 10.03
C LEU A 134 0.10 9.57 8.54
N TYR A 135 -0.46 8.38 8.23
CA TYR A 135 -0.80 8.01 6.86
C TYR A 135 -1.84 8.97 6.27
N ASN A 136 -2.94 9.19 6.99
CA ASN A 136 -4.00 10.09 6.56
C ASN A 136 -3.47 11.50 6.26
N ASP A 137 -2.69 12.07 7.17
CA ASP A 137 -2.13 13.40 7.02
C ASP A 137 -1.15 13.49 5.83
N LEU A 138 -0.31 12.44 5.64
CA LEU A 138 0.60 12.37 4.51
C LEU A 138 -0.16 12.35 3.17
N LEU A 139 -1.18 11.51 3.04
CA LEU A 139 -1.97 11.37 1.83
C LEU A 139 -2.74 12.66 1.50
N VAL A 140 -3.36 13.29 2.51
CA VAL A 140 -4.04 14.59 2.37
C VAL A 140 -3.05 15.67 1.94
N LYS A 141 -1.91 15.79 2.62
CA LYS A 141 -0.87 16.78 2.31
C LYS A 141 -0.33 16.63 0.89
N LYS A 142 -0.15 15.39 0.44
CA LYS A 142 0.35 15.07 -0.91
C LYS A 142 -0.76 15.08 -1.97
N ARG A 143 -2.02 15.31 -1.59
CA ARG A 143 -3.20 15.31 -2.48
C ARG A 143 -3.35 14.01 -3.28
N ILE A 144 -3.02 12.89 -2.66
CA ILE A 144 -3.17 11.56 -3.24
C ILE A 144 -4.63 11.13 -3.13
N SER A 145 -5.18 10.52 -4.17
CA SER A 145 -6.55 9.97 -4.15
C SER A 145 -6.61 8.73 -3.27
N PHE A 146 -7.47 8.72 -2.26
CA PHE A 146 -7.63 7.56 -1.37
C PHE A 146 -9.02 7.46 -0.74
N SER A 147 -9.34 6.27 -0.24
CA SER A 147 -10.51 6.00 0.61
C SER A 147 -10.08 5.32 1.90
N ILE A 148 -10.70 5.68 3.02
CA ILE A 148 -10.53 4.97 4.29
C ILE A 148 -11.36 3.69 4.25
N ILE A 149 -10.73 2.57 4.55
CA ILE A 149 -11.34 1.23 4.57
C ILE A 149 -11.41 0.73 6.00
N ASN A 150 -12.63 0.50 6.50
CA ASN A 150 -12.92 0.08 7.87
C ASN A 150 -14.04 -0.96 7.92
N GLY A 151 -14.29 -1.49 9.11
CA GLY A 151 -15.33 -2.51 9.37
C GLY A 151 -14.83 -3.94 9.16
N ASP A 152 -15.77 -4.88 9.02
CA ASP A 152 -15.47 -6.27 8.78
C ASP A 152 -14.92 -6.54 7.36
N LEU A 153 -14.41 -7.74 7.14
CA LEU A 153 -13.79 -8.13 5.88
C LEU A 153 -14.71 -7.96 4.67
N ASN A 154 -15.99 -8.32 4.81
CA ASN A 154 -16.94 -8.21 3.72
C ASN A 154 -17.26 -6.75 3.38
N THR A 155 -17.46 -5.91 4.38
CA THR A 155 -17.69 -4.47 4.23
C THR A 155 -16.50 -3.82 3.52
N ARG A 156 -15.28 -4.13 3.95
CA ARG A 156 -14.03 -3.64 3.34
C ARG A 156 -13.89 -4.09 1.89
N PHE A 157 -14.14 -5.36 1.61
CA PHE A 157 -14.09 -5.92 0.26
C PHE A 157 -15.07 -5.21 -0.69
N LEU A 158 -16.32 -5.04 -0.26
CA LEU A 158 -17.34 -4.37 -1.06
C LEU A 158 -17.03 -2.90 -1.33
N ALA A 159 -16.46 -2.19 -0.35
CA ALA A 159 -16.02 -0.81 -0.53
C ALA A 159 -14.89 -0.69 -1.56
N CYS A 160 -13.86 -1.53 -1.47
CA CYS A 160 -12.76 -1.57 -2.44
C CYS A 160 -13.25 -1.96 -3.84
N LYS A 161 -14.09 -2.99 -3.95
CA LYS A 161 -14.70 -3.42 -5.21
C LYS A 161 -15.47 -2.28 -5.88
N LYS A 162 -16.34 -1.59 -5.13
CA LYS A 162 -17.11 -0.45 -5.65
C LYS A 162 -16.20 0.63 -6.24
N GLN A 163 -15.12 0.97 -5.54
CA GLN A 163 -14.17 1.98 -6.03
C GLN A 163 -13.44 1.53 -7.30
N ILE A 164 -13.00 0.27 -7.36
CA ILE A 164 -12.37 -0.28 -8.57
C ILE A 164 -13.34 -0.26 -9.77
N GLU A 165 -14.62 -0.63 -9.57
CA GLU A 165 -15.61 -0.57 -10.65
C GLU A 165 -15.88 0.88 -11.11
N THR A 166 -15.86 1.87 -10.20
CA THR A 166 -15.95 3.28 -10.55
C THR A 166 -14.78 3.70 -11.44
N LEU A 167 -13.53 3.35 -11.07
CA LEU A 167 -12.34 3.64 -11.86
C LEU A 167 -12.38 2.99 -13.24
N LYS A 168 -12.89 1.75 -13.34
CA LYS A 168 -13.09 1.08 -14.63
C LYS A 168 -14.08 1.84 -15.53
N ALA A 169 -15.20 2.28 -14.96
CA ALA A 169 -16.20 3.02 -15.71
C ALA A 169 -15.68 4.38 -16.23
N GLU A 170 -14.93 5.11 -15.40
CA GLU A 170 -14.31 6.38 -15.78
C GLU A 170 -13.27 6.22 -16.91
N LYS A 171 -12.47 5.14 -16.88
CA LYS A 171 -11.43 4.90 -17.92
C LYS A 171 -11.98 4.38 -19.24
N ILE A 172 -13.23 3.90 -19.29
CA ILE A 172 -13.90 3.50 -20.54
C ILE A 172 -14.45 4.74 -21.28
N GLN A 173 -14.72 5.83 -20.56
CA GLN A 173 -15.30 7.05 -21.13
C GLN A 173 -14.26 8.04 -21.70
N LEU A 174 -12.96 7.75 -21.51
CA LEU A 174 -11.82 8.54 -22.01
C LEU A 174 -11.14 7.85 -23.20
#